data_87a267ee255734efae0ee33db5fe6bc8
#
_entry.id   87a267ee255734efae0ee33db5fe6bc8
#
_cell.length_a   1.000
_cell.length_b   1.000
_cell.length_c   1.000
_cell.angle_alpha   90.00
_cell.angle_beta   90.00
_cell.angle_gamma   90.00
#
_symmetry.space_group_name_H-M   'P 1'
#
loop_
_entity.id
_entity.type
_entity.pdbx_description
1 polymer ?
#
loop_
_entity_poly.entity_id
_entity_poly.type
_entity_poly.pdbx_seq_one_letter_code
_entity_poly.pdbx_strand_id
1 'polypeptide(L)'
;MTVFIVNSVARLVSRHNTTFLLAANKSLPDSDITAAAVAENTAVTVQTKPYQPCGDAYYRKDHKNRTFQEKWYRRWAWLDWNQPKGSVLCHPCKMAYQLGLLCFAKNAERTFCKTGFNNWKDATRCFQRHEDSGSHAEAVSKWRSYCAGLNVAAQINSQHKEEQKTSQLMLLKILSSLRYLSRQGLAIRGHSADEGNFQLLLRLRSEDNADLSKWIKQKTAFVSHDVQNEYLQLMAHHALRTLLTEIRKAQYYSIICDEVTDQARQHQIGTSIRWVDENFGIHEDFIELGLLSAGDAETITKMIKDCLCRMSLPIELCRGQC
;
A
#
# COMPACT_ATOMS: atom_id res chain seq x y z
N MET A 1 22.91 8.18 -26.43
CA MET A 1 21.47 7.93 -26.24
C MET A 1 20.97 8.37 -24.84
N THR A 2 21.57 7.97 -23.78
CA THR A 2 21.13 8.27 -22.41
C THR A 2 21.15 9.77 -22.05
N VAL A 3 22.13 10.54 -22.52
CA VAL A 3 22.28 11.98 -22.19
C VAL A 3 21.19 12.84 -22.85
N PHE A 4 20.78 12.53 -24.08
CA PHE A 4 19.72 13.28 -24.78
C PHE A 4 18.34 13.00 -24.19
N ILE A 5 18.03 11.75 -23.82
CA ILE A 5 16.79 11.42 -23.14
C ILE A 5 16.71 12.13 -21.78
N VAL A 6 17.83 12.19 -21.05
CA VAL A 6 17.91 12.90 -19.76
C VAL A 6 17.66 14.40 -19.90
N ASN A 7 18.23 15.06 -20.91
CA ASN A 7 18.03 16.49 -21.14
C ASN A 7 16.61 16.80 -21.63
N SER A 8 16.01 15.93 -22.43
CA SER A 8 14.62 16.05 -22.89
C SER A 8 13.64 15.81 -21.77
N VAL A 9 13.85 14.78 -20.95
CA VAL A 9 13.09 14.53 -19.72
C VAL A 9 13.23 15.68 -18.75
N ALA A 10 14.41 16.30 -18.64
CA ALA A 10 14.63 17.46 -17.78
C ALA A 10 13.76 18.64 -18.14
N ARG A 11 13.58 18.95 -19.44
CA ARG A 11 12.71 20.04 -19.91
C ARG A 11 11.22 19.72 -19.70
N LEU A 12 10.79 18.49 -20.00
CA LEU A 12 9.42 18.02 -19.76
C LEU A 12 9.04 18.04 -18.27
N VAL A 13 9.90 17.56 -17.40
CA VAL A 13 9.69 17.55 -15.93
C VAL A 13 9.77 18.95 -15.34
N SER A 14 10.40 19.92 -16.00
CA SER A 14 10.53 21.29 -15.50
C SER A 14 9.22 22.06 -15.48
N ARG A 15 8.33 21.88 -16.44
CA ARG A 15 7.08 22.64 -16.57
C ARG A 15 5.92 22.10 -15.73
N HIS A 16 5.83 20.80 -15.49
CA HIS A 16 4.68 20.17 -14.80
C HIS A 16 4.95 19.83 -13.32
N ASN A 17 5.25 20.81 -12.52
CA ASN A 17 6.03 20.72 -11.29
C ASN A 17 5.26 20.45 -10.00
N THR A 18 3.93 20.51 -9.97
CA THR A 18 3.18 20.54 -8.70
C THR A 18 2.41 19.28 -8.39
N THR A 19 2.11 18.47 -9.37
CA THR A 19 1.13 17.38 -9.23
C THR A 19 1.74 16.07 -8.73
N PHE A 20 3.01 15.80 -9.02
CA PHE A 20 3.62 14.51 -8.66
C PHE A 20 3.88 14.35 -7.15
N LEU A 21 4.29 15.40 -6.45
CA LEU A 21 4.51 15.35 -5.00
C LEU A 21 3.21 15.44 -4.20
N LEU A 22 2.19 16.13 -4.72
CA LEU A 22 0.87 16.21 -4.11
C LEU A 22 0.08 14.90 -4.27
N ALA A 23 0.27 14.16 -5.37
CA ALA A 23 -0.32 12.85 -5.57
C ALA A 23 0.32 11.76 -4.67
N ALA A 24 1.62 11.89 -4.39
CA ALA A 24 2.31 10.97 -3.48
C ALA A 24 1.98 11.22 -2.00
N ASN A 25 1.51 12.43 -1.64
CA ASN A 25 1.05 12.80 -0.30
C ASN A 25 -0.47 12.67 -0.10
N LYS A 26 -1.25 12.48 -1.16
CA LYS A 26 -2.62 12.03 -0.99
C LYS A 26 -2.53 10.55 -0.65
N SER A 27 -2.88 10.23 0.60
CA SER A 27 -3.23 8.86 0.99
C SER A 27 -4.09 8.28 -0.13
N LEU A 28 -3.62 7.20 -0.75
CA LEU A 28 -4.47 6.34 -1.57
C LEU A 28 -5.73 6.07 -0.76
N PRO A 29 -6.92 6.27 -1.31
CA PRO A 29 -8.12 5.87 -0.61
C PRO A 29 -7.98 4.37 -0.35
N ASP A 30 -8.17 3.98 0.92
CA ASP A 30 -8.38 2.59 1.35
C ASP A 30 -9.72 2.11 0.76
N SER A 31 -9.77 1.90 -0.54
CA SER A 31 -10.94 1.34 -1.20
C SER A 31 -10.50 0.34 -2.26
N ASP A 32 -11.03 -0.85 -2.07
CA ASP A 32 -11.29 -1.86 -3.10
C ASP A 32 -10.18 -2.81 -3.50
N ILE A 33 -9.55 -3.46 -2.52
CA ILE A 33 -9.17 -4.86 -2.71
C ILE A 33 -9.53 -5.63 -1.43
N THR A 34 -10.52 -6.50 -1.51
CA THR A 34 -11.05 -7.44 -0.51
C THR A 34 -12.38 -7.08 0.19
N ALA A 35 -13.36 -6.65 -0.56
CA ALA A 35 -14.74 -6.60 -0.06
C ALA A 35 -15.62 -7.79 -0.53
N ALA A 36 -15.03 -8.90 -0.99
CA ALA A 36 -15.81 -10.02 -1.51
C ALA A 36 -15.69 -11.34 -0.71
N ALA A 37 -15.11 -11.35 0.48
CA ALA A 37 -14.99 -12.57 1.29
C ALA A 37 -15.09 -12.37 2.81
N VAL A 38 -15.81 -11.35 3.29
CA VAL A 38 -16.20 -11.29 4.71
C VAL A 38 -17.70 -11.03 4.77
N ALA A 39 -18.44 -12.09 4.44
CA ALA A 39 -19.85 -12.20 4.77
C ALA A 39 -20.00 -12.21 6.30
N GLU A 40 -20.88 -11.34 6.78
CA GLU A 40 -21.57 -11.43 8.07
C GLU A 40 -20.72 -11.66 9.32
N ASN A 41 -19.86 -10.71 9.67
CA ASN A 41 -19.48 -10.52 11.06
C ASN A 41 -20.47 -9.57 11.74
N THR A 42 -21.52 -10.16 12.33
CA THR A 42 -22.25 -9.52 13.42
C THR A 42 -21.21 -9.00 14.42
N ALA A 43 -21.18 -7.69 14.63
CA ALA A 43 -20.27 -7.04 15.55
C ALA A 43 -20.40 -7.70 16.93
N VAL A 44 -19.48 -8.60 17.28
CA VAL A 44 -19.43 -9.21 18.58
C VAL A 44 -19.01 -8.12 19.55
N THR A 45 -19.96 -7.63 20.33
CA THR A 45 -19.66 -6.68 21.41
C THR A 45 -18.74 -7.40 22.40
N VAL A 46 -17.46 -7.05 22.41
CA VAL A 46 -16.45 -7.69 23.25
C VAL A 46 -16.70 -7.26 24.70
N GLN A 47 -17.39 -8.11 25.46
CA GLN A 47 -17.57 -7.92 26.90
C GLN A 47 -16.25 -8.25 27.61
N THR A 48 -15.64 -7.28 28.24
CA THR A 48 -14.37 -7.46 28.96
C THR A 48 -14.53 -8.15 30.32
N LYS A 49 -15.75 -8.15 30.88
CA LYS A 49 -16.06 -8.74 32.21
C LYS A 49 -17.25 -9.70 32.10
N PRO A 50 -17.29 -10.76 32.93
CA PRO A 50 -18.43 -11.67 33.00
C PRO A 50 -19.67 -10.94 33.52
N TYR A 51 -20.84 -11.35 33.02
CA TYR A 51 -22.12 -10.88 33.53
C TYR A 51 -22.51 -11.73 34.75
N GLN A 52 -22.58 -11.08 35.93
CA GLN A 52 -22.81 -11.72 37.23
C GLN A 52 -23.92 -10.96 37.98
N PRO A 53 -25.21 -11.19 37.62
CA PRO A 53 -26.32 -10.55 38.27
C PRO A 53 -26.45 -11.02 39.74
N CYS A 54 -26.95 -10.13 40.60
CA CYS A 54 -27.24 -10.42 42.00
C CYS A 54 -28.75 -10.36 42.23
N GLY A 55 -29.30 -11.26 43.04
CA GLY A 55 -30.70 -11.35 43.40
C GLY A 55 -31.41 -12.60 42.91
N ASP A 56 -32.23 -13.21 43.73
CA ASP A 56 -32.90 -14.48 43.46
C ASP A 56 -33.84 -14.45 42.24
N ALA A 57 -34.28 -13.29 41.80
CA ALA A 57 -35.14 -13.12 40.64
C ALA A 57 -34.47 -13.53 39.31
N TYR A 58 -33.14 -13.55 39.24
CA TYR A 58 -32.39 -13.90 38.05
C TYR A 58 -32.25 -15.43 37.82
N TYR A 59 -32.38 -16.24 38.90
CA TYR A 59 -32.04 -17.64 38.86
C TYR A 59 -33.26 -18.54 38.88
N ARG A 60 -33.47 -19.28 37.79
CA ARG A 60 -34.56 -20.25 37.69
C ARG A 60 -34.25 -21.49 38.48
N LYS A 61 -35.23 -22.03 39.18
CA LYS A 61 -35.17 -23.28 39.88
C LYS A 61 -35.28 -24.46 38.92
N ASP A 62 -34.50 -25.51 39.13
CA ASP A 62 -34.66 -26.76 38.37
C ASP A 62 -35.88 -27.55 38.88
N HIS A 63 -36.17 -28.70 38.21
CA HIS A 63 -37.28 -29.61 38.58
C HIS A 63 -37.20 -30.18 39.97
N LYS A 64 -36.04 -30.04 40.66
CA LYS A 64 -35.82 -30.45 42.07
C LYS A 64 -35.66 -29.25 43.01
N ASN A 65 -36.19 -28.12 42.63
CA ASN A 65 -36.15 -26.87 43.40
C ASN A 65 -34.73 -26.35 43.75
N ARG A 66 -33.70 -26.72 42.96
CA ARG A 66 -32.33 -26.24 43.09
C ARG A 66 -32.08 -25.06 42.15
N THR A 67 -31.28 -24.11 42.59
CA THR A 67 -30.94 -22.94 41.82
C THR A 67 -29.46 -22.66 41.83
N PHE A 68 -29.02 -21.78 40.94
CA PHE A 68 -27.70 -21.20 41.01
C PHE A 68 -27.46 -20.47 42.32
N GLN A 69 -26.24 -20.52 42.86
CA GLN A 69 -25.89 -19.85 44.10
C GLN A 69 -24.89 -18.73 43.85
N GLU A 70 -25.23 -17.49 44.17
CA GLU A 70 -24.37 -16.32 43.96
C GLU A 70 -22.98 -16.42 44.62
N LYS A 71 -22.89 -17.14 45.75
CA LYS A 71 -21.58 -17.40 46.39
C LYS A 71 -20.55 -18.08 45.47
N TRP A 72 -21.02 -18.73 44.42
CA TRP A 72 -20.12 -19.33 43.43
C TRP A 72 -19.33 -18.31 42.63
N TYR A 73 -19.83 -17.10 42.40
CA TYR A 73 -19.09 -16.03 41.74
C TYR A 73 -17.84 -15.60 42.54
N ARG A 74 -17.89 -15.69 43.87
CA ARG A 74 -16.74 -15.36 44.73
C ARG A 74 -15.61 -16.38 44.58
N ARG A 75 -15.96 -17.63 44.34
CA ARG A 75 -14.97 -18.72 44.17
C ARG A 75 -14.50 -18.87 42.72
N TRP A 76 -15.41 -18.73 41.78
CA TRP A 76 -15.17 -18.84 40.34
C TRP A 76 -15.55 -17.57 39.64
N ALA A 77 -14.62 -16.62 39.62
CA ALA A 77 -14.82 -15.28 39.03
C ALA A 77 -15.05 -15.31 37.51
N TRP A 78 -14.73 -16.43 36.85
CA TRP A 78 -14.95 -16.63 35.42
C TRP A 78 -16.38 -17.02 35.02
N LEU A 79 -17.29 -17.28 35.99
CA LEU A 79 -18.68 -17.63 35.71
C LEU A 79 -19.42 -16.45 35.08
N ASP A 80 -20.09 -16.71 33.98
CA ASP A 80 -20.84 -15.74 33.17
C ASP A 80 -22.30 -16.21 33.05
N TRP A 81 -23.25 -15.44 33.56
CA TRP A 81 -24.67 -15.83 33.55
C TRP A 81 -25.29 -15.61 32.18
N ASN A 82 -25.91 -16.65 31.65
CA ASN A 82 -26.71 -16.59 30.41
C ASN A 82 -28.20 -16.52 30.79
N GLN A 83 -28.73 -15.32 30.85
CA GLN A 83 -30.13 -15.08 31.29
C GLN A 83 -31.17 -15.76 30.39
N PRO A 84 -31.09 -15.70 29.04
CA PRO A 84 -32.06 -16.38 28.18
C PRO A 84 -32.17 -17.89 28.41
N LYS A 85 -31.02 -18.54 28.69
CA LYS A 85 -30.96 -19.99 28.88
C LYS A 85 -31.05 -20.42 30.34
N GLY A 86 -30.99 -19.52 31.31
CA GLY A 86 -30.91 -19.86 32.72
C GLY A 86 -29.77 -20.77 33.07
N SER A 87 -28.59 -20.50 32.52
CA SER A 87 -27.40 -21.36 32.61
C SER A 87 -26.14 -20.51 32.78
N VAL A 88 -25.03 -21.10 33.18
CA VAL A 88 -23.74 -20.42 33.26
C VAL A 88 -22.79 -20.86 32.17
N LEU A 89 -21.97 -19.93 31.72
CA LEU A 89 -20.85 -20.14 30.81
C LEU A 89 -19.56 -19.75 31.52
N CYS A 90 -18.44 -20.11 30.94
CA CYS A 90 -17.14 -19.60 31.33
C CYS A 90 -16.80 -18.39 30.44
N HIS A 91 -16.65 -17.21 31.03
CA HIS A 91 -16.39 -15.98 30.27
C HIS A 91 -15.17 -16.08 29.33
N PRO A 92 -13.95 -16.45 29.80
CA PRO A 92 -12.81 -16.61 28.90
C PRO A 92 -13.03 -17.66 27.80
N CYS A 93 -13.62 -18.81 28.13
CA CYS A 93 -13.89 -19.86 27.15
C CYS A 93 -14.92 -19.46 26.11
N LYS A 94 -15.99 -18.76 26.53
CA LYS A 94 -17.01 -18.18 25.65
C LYS A 94 -16.41 -17.17 24.69
N MET A 95 -15.62 -16.22 25.20
CA MET A 95 -15.01 -15.15 24.39
C MET A 95 -13.96 -15.71 23.43
N ALA A 96 -13.08 -16.58 23.90
CA ALA A 96 -12.10 -17.21 23.05
C ALA A 96 -12.73 -18.09 21.95
N TYR A 97 -13.88 -18.72 22.24
CA TYR A 97 -14.64 -19.47 21.23
C TYR A 97 -15.29 -18.54 20.19
N GLN A 98 -15.95 -17.47 20.63
CA GLN A 98 -16.62 -16.52 19.74
C GLN A 98 -15.66 -15.79 18.81
N LEU A 99 -14.45 -15.52 19.27
CA LEU A 99 -13.39 -14.88 18.50
C LEU A 99 -12.56 -15.85 17.63
N GLY A 100 -12.92 -17.14 17.62
CA GLY A 100 -12.21 -18.14 16.83
C GLY A 100 -10.78 -18.44 17.32
N LEU A 101 -10.45 -18.08 18.57
CA LEU A 101 -9.11 -18.28 19.13
C LEU A 101 -8.84 -19.73 19.57
N LEU A 102 -9.89 -20.56 19.68
CA LEU A 102 -9.81 -21.94 20.13
C LEU A 102 -10.15 -22.91 19.01
N CYS A 103 -9.26 -23.88 18.79
CA CYS A 103 -9.53 -25.05 17.94
C CYS A 103 -9.91 -26.22 18.84
N PHE A 104 -11.19 -26.53 18.94
CA PHE A 104 -11.63 -27.69 19.70
C PHE A 104 -11.45 -29.00 18.91
N ALA A 105 -10.97 -30.02 19.58
CA ALA A 105 -11.09 -31.36 19.05
C ALA A 105 -12.55 -31.77 18.80
N LYS A 106 -12.82 -32.66 17.85
CA LYS A 106 -14.19 -33.05 17.45
C LYS A 106 -15.10 -33.41 18.63
N ASN A 107 -14.54 -33.97 19.69
CA ASN A 107 -15.26 -34.47 20.90
C ASN A 107 -15.09 -33.57 22.13
N ALA A 108 -14.60 -32.34 21.99
CA ALA A 108 -14.42 -31.43 23.11
C ALA A 108 -15.77 -31.01 23.72
N GLU A 109 -15.85 -31.07 25.06
CA GLU A 109 -17.01 -30.63 25.83
C GLU A 109 -17.20 -29.09 25.62
N ARG A 110 -18.33 -28.70 25.06
CA ARG A 110 -18.65 -27.29 24.73
C ARG A 110 -19.62 -26.65 25.71
N THR A 111 -19.87 -27.32 26.84
CA THR A 111 -20.88 -26.87 27.82
C THR A 111 -20.59 -25.48 28.33
N PHE A 112 -19.36 -25.19 28.75
CA PHE A 112 -18.98 -23.90 29.29
C PHE A 112 -18.68 -22.80 28.22
N CYS A 113 -18.59 -23.16 26.95
CA CYS A 113 -18.31 -22.20 25.87
C CYS A 113 -19.56 -21.82 25.07
N LYS A 114 -20.49 -22.79 24.83
CA LYS A 114 -21.58 -22.62 23.86
C LYS A 114 -22.97 -22.94 24.39
N THR A 115 -23.13 -24.12 25.02
CA THR A 115 -24.48 -24.61 25.38
C THR A 115 -24.97 -24.06 26.70
N GLY A 116 -24.09 -23.82 27.67
CA GLY A 116 -24.38 -23.40 29.02
C GLY A 116 -24.56 -24.59 29.98
N PHE A 117 -24.13 -24.43 31.23
CA PHE A 117 -24.24 -25.41 32.28
C PHE A 117 -25.38 -25.05 33.25
N ASN A 118 -26.25 -26.01 33.58
CA ASN A 118 -27.41 -25.81 34.45
C ASN A 118 -27.69 -26.98 35.42
N ASN A 119 -26.76 -27.93 35.54
CA ASN A 119 -26.91 -29.02 36.48
C ASN A 119 -26.42 -28.63 37.89
N TRP A 120 -27.28 -27.99 38.66
CA TRP A 120 -26.91 -27.43 39.97
C TRP A 120 -26.59 -28.46 41.03
N LYS A 121 -26.93 -29.77 40.82
CA LYS A 121 -26.56 -30.86 41.73
C LYS A 121 -25.05 -31.04 41.79
N ASP A 122 -24.40 -30.99 40.64
CA ASP A 122 -22.97 -31.32 40.52
C ASP A 122 -22.13 -30.05 40.23
N ALA A 123 -22.70 -28.86 40.45
CA ALA A 123 -22.11 -27.60 40.00
C ALA A 123 -20.67 -27.40 40.47
N THR A 124 -20.42 -27.53 41.75
CA THR A 124 -19.08 -27.29 42.33
C THR A 124 -18.01 -28.24 41.77
N ARG A 125 -18.37 -29.52 41.60
CA ARG A 125 -17.48 -30.54 41.03
C ARG A 125 -17.19 -30.25 39.56
N CYS A 126 -18.21 -29.86 38.79
CA CYS A 126 -18.08 -29.55 37.38
C CYS A 126 -17.30 -28.23 37.14
N PHE A 127 -17.51 -27.22 37.97
CA PHE A 127 -16.75 -25.99 37.92
C PHE A 127 -15.27 -26.21 38.19
N GLN A 128 -14.95 -26.98 39.24
CA GLN A 128 -13.57 -27.33 39.58
C GLN A 128 -12.90 -28.10 38.43
N ARG A 129 -13.57 -29.14 37.91
CA ARG A 129 -13.05 -29.95 36.80
C ARG A 129 -12.82 -29.10 35.55
N HIS A 130 -13.73 -28.11 35.27
CA HIS A 130 -13.55 -27.20 34.15
C HIS A 130 -12.35 -26.27 34.38
N GLU A 131 -12.21 -25.69 35.55
CA GLU A 131 -11.09 -24.80 35.92
C GLU A 131 -9.74 -25.49 35.78
N ASP A 132 -9.67 -26.79 36.20
CA ASP A 132 -8.46 -27.60 36.14
C ASP A 132 -8.16 -28.16 34.72
N SER A 133 -9.05 -27.89 33.75
CA SER A 133 -8.88 -28.44 32.40
C SER A 133 -7.86 -27.65 31.58
N GLY A 134 -7.05 -28.34 30.78
CA GLY A 134 -6.11 -27.73 29.84
C GLY A 134 -6.78 -26.78 28.83
N SER A 135 -8.02 -27.11 28.41
CA SER A 135 -8.81 -26.27 27.51
C SER A 135 -9.17 -24.92 28.14
N HIS A 136 -9.49 -24.90 29.45
CA HIS A 136 -9.75 -23.67 30.19
C HIS A 136 -8.48 -22.81 30.31
N ALA A 137 -7.35 -23.45 30.69
CA ALA A 137 -6.07 -22.75 30.79
C ALA A 137 -5.65 -22.12 29.46
N GLU A 138 -5.81 -22.84 28.36
CA GLU A 138 -5.55 -22.33 27.01
C GLU A 138 -6.46 -21.14 26.66
N ALA A 139 -7.76 -21.27 26.94
CA ALA A 139 -8.74 -20.19 26.69
C ALA A 139 -8.41 -18.93 27.48
N VAL A 140 -8.06 -19.06 28.77
CA VAL A 140 -7.67 -17.93 29.62
C VAL A 140 -6.41 -17.27 29.11
N SER A 141 -5.40 -18.03 28.71
CA SER A 141 -4.15 -17.50 28.15
C SER A 141 -4.41 -16.71 26.87
N LYS A 142 -5.14 -17.30 25.91
CA LYS A 142 -5.48 -16.64 24.63
C LYS A 142 -6.35 -15.42 24.81
N TRP A 143 -7.33 -15.49 25.70
CA TRP A 143 -8.20 -14.34 26.03
C TRP A 143 -7.42 -13.19 26.68
N ARG A 144 -6.53 -13.49 27.62
CA ARG A 144 -5.64 -12.48 28.23
C ARG A 144 -4.74 -11.82 27.18
N SER A 145 -4.13 -12.61 26.31
CA SER A 145 -3.30 -12.09 25.22
C SER A 145 -4.10 -11.20 24.27
N TYR A 146 -5.31 -11.57 23.93
CA TYR A 146 -6.21 -10.77 23.11
C TYR A 146 -6.57 -9.43 23.79
N CYS A 147 -6.97 -9.46 25.08
CA CYS A 147 -7.29 -8.25 25.84
C CYS A 147 -6.08 -7.32 26.04
N ALA A 148 -4.88 -7.88 26.16
CA ALA A 148 -3.64 -7.12 26.26
C ALA A 148 -3.17 -6.52 24.91
N GLY A 149 -3.90 -6.76 23.82
CA GLY A 149 -3.49 -6.34 22.49
C GLY A 149 -2.28 -7.13 21.93
N LEU A 150 -1.89 -8.21 22.58
CA LEU A 150 -0.77 -9.09 22.18
C LEU A 150 -1.18 -10.03 21.04
N ASN A 151 -1.88 -9.49 20.03
CA ASN A 151 -2.15 -10.26 18.82
C ASN A 151 -0.90 -10.23 17.94
N VAL A 152 -0.13 -11.30 17.94
CA VAL A 152 1.10 -11.47 17.16
C VAL A 152 0.84 -11.18 15.68
N ALA A 153 -0.29 -11.63 15.13
CA ALA A 153 -0.66 -11.34 13.74
C ALA A 153 -0.89 -9.83 13.51
N ALA A 154 -1.54 -9.12 14.44
CA ALA A 154 -1.73 -7.68 14.34
C ALA A 154 -0.41 -6.91 14.49
N GLN A 155 0.49 -7.38 15.36
CA GLN A 155 1.83 -6.80 15.52
C GLN A 155 2.69 -7.01 14.27
N ILE A 156 2.70 -8.22 13.69
CA ILE A 156 3.38 -8.51 12.43
C ILE A 156 2.83 -7.62 11.31
N ASN A 157 1.50 -7.49 11.20
CA ASN A 157 0.88 -6.63 10.20
C ASN A 157 1.21 -5.14 10.40
N SER A 158 1.29 -4.65 11.65
CA SER A 158 1.65 -3.26 11.93
C SER A 158 3.12 -2.99 11.64
N GLN A 159 4.03 -3.90 12.01
CA GLN A 159 5.46 -3.80 11.65
C GLN A 159 5.66 -3.83 10.14
N HIS A 160 5.00 -4.75 9.43
CA HIS A 160 5.10 -4.84 7.98
C HIS A 160 4.58 -3.56 7.28
N LYS A 161 3.48 -2.96 7.77
CA LYS A 161 2.98 -1.68 7.26
C LYS A 161 3.98 -0.54 7.50
N GLU A 162 4.65 -0.50 8.64
CA GLU A 162 5.64 0.53 8.94
C GLU A 162 6.91 0.36 8.11
N GLU A 163 7.39 -0.87 7.94
CA GLU A 163 8.48 -1.20 7.02
C GLU A 163 8.16 -0.82 5.58
N GLN A 164 6.92 -1.06 5.15
CA GLN A 164 6.43 -0.68 3.83
C GLN A 164 6.43 0.83 3.63
N LYS A 165 5.96 1.60 4.61
CA LYS A 165 6.00 3.07 4.59
C LYS A 165 7.44 3.59 4.53
N THR A 166 8.33 3.05 5.35
CA THR A 166 9.76 3.41 5.34
C THR A 166 10.37 3.14 3.97
N SER A 167 10.09 1.97 3.39
CA SER A 167 10.56 1.60 2.05
C SER A 167 10.05 2.57 0.97
N GLN A 168 8.77 2.96 1.02
CA GLN A 168 8.19 3.96 0.12
C GLN A 168 8.88 5.31 0.24
N LEU A 169 9.17 5.77 1.47
CA LEU A 169 9.86 7.02 1.71
C LEU A 169 11.30 7.00 1.17
N MET A 170 12.02 5.88 1.32
CA MET A 170 13.36 5.73 0.76
C MET A 170 13.34 5.75 -0.77
N LEU A 171 12.38 5.05 -1.37
CA LEU A 171 12.18 5.06 -2.83
C LEU A 171 11.87 6.48 -3.34
N LEU A 172 11.02 7.24 -2.65
CA LEU A 172 10.74 8.64 -3.01
C LEU A 172 11.99 9.52 -2.95
N LYS A 173 12.89 9.29 -1.97
CA LYS A 173 14.19 10.00 -1.90
C LYS A 173 15.09 9.67 -3.08
N ILE A 174 15.14 8.40 -3.51
CA ILE A 174 15.87 7.96 -4.70
C ILE A 174 15.32 8.63 -5.96
N LEU A 175 14.00 8.54 -6.18
CA LEU A 175 13.33 9.13 -7.33
C LEU A 175 13.50 10.66 -7.38
N SER A 176 13.38 11.34 -6.23
CA SER A 176 13.57 12.80 -6.17
C SER A 176 15.03 13.22 -6.46
N SER A 177 16.00 12.38 -6.11
CA SER A 177 17.42 12.63 -6.44
C SER A 177 17.68 12.50 -7.94
N LEU A 178 17.16 11.43 -8.58
CA LEU A 178 17.23 11.27 -10.03
C LEU A 178 16.54 12.41 -10.78
N ARG A 179 15.33 12.79 -10.33
CA ARG A 179 14.59 13.92 -10.90
C ARG A 179 15.37 15.22 -10.78
N TYR A 180 16.00 15.48 -9.64
CA TYR A 180 16.82 16.69 -9.45
C TYR A 180 17.95 16.73 -10.47
N LEU A 181 18.76 15.68 -10.57
CA LEU A 181 19.88 15.62 -11.53
C LEU A 181 19.41 15.77 -12.98
N SER A 182 18.33 15.08 -13.34
CA SER A 182 17.74 15.19 -14.68
C SER A 182 17.29 16.59 -15.00
N ARG A 183 16.64 17.29 -14.06
CA ARG A 183 16.18 18.69 -14.26
C ARG A 183 17.30 19.69 -14.38
N GLN A 184 18.41 19.45 -13.69
CA GLN A 184 19.59 20.31 -13.77
C GLN A 184 20.47 19.99 -14.98
N GLY A 185 20.14 18.96 -15.79
CA GLY A 185 20.97 18.52 -16.91
C GLY A 185 22.31 17.93 -16.47
N LEU A 186 22.41 17.49 -15.21
CA LEU A 186 23.65 16.94 -14.69
C LEU A 186 23.77 15.47 -15.07
N ALA A 187 25.03 15.04 -15.35
CA ALA A 187 25.33 13.64 -15.60
C ALA A 187 24.93 12.81 -14.35
N ILE A 188 24.20 11.73 -14.56
CA ILE A 188 23.75 10.86 -13.46
C ILE A 188 24.88 9.93 -13.02
N ARG A 189 25.66 9.42 -13.99
CA ARG A 189 26.74 8.45 -13.79
C ARG A 189 28.10 9.11 -13.89
N GLY A 190 29.11 8.53 -13.21
CA GLY A 190 30.52 8.84 -13.34
C GLY A 190 31.26 7.79 -14.15
N HIS A 191 32.57 7.90 -14.18
CA HIS A 191 33.46 6.91 -14.80
C HIS A 191 33.56 5.62 -13.96
N SER A 192 33.42 5.71 -12.65
CA SER A 192 33.28 4.57 -11.73
C SER A 192 31.89 4.49 -11.14
N ALA A 193 31.49 3.32 -10.66
CA ALA A 193 30.17 3.08 -10.09
C ALA A 193 29.89 3.97 -8.86
N ASP A 194 30.93 4.36 -8.11
CA ASP A 194 30.82 5.06 -6.84
C ASP A 194 30.98 6.59 -6.97
N GLU A 195 31.39 7.12 -8.12
CA GLU A 195 31.68 8.54 -8.34
C GLU A 195 30.64 9.28 -9.15
N GLY A 196 29.54 8.63 -9.51
CA GLY A 196 28.44 9.28 -10.22
C GLY A 196 27.71 10.30 -9.35
N ASN A 197 27.26 11.40 -9.95
CA ASN A 197 26.52 12.44 -9.23
C ASN A 197 25.30 11.88 -8.48
N PHE A 198 24.68 10.83 -8.98
CA PHE A 198 23.57 10.19 -8.30
C PHE A 198 24.00 9.53 -6.98
N GLN A 199 25.12 8.80 -6.98
CA GLN A 199 25.63 8.15 -5.79
C GLN A 199 26.13 9.19 -4.76
N LEU A 200 26.82 10.22 -5.23
CA LEU A 200 27.30 11.32 -4.36
C LEU A 200 26.12 12.07 -3.75
N LEU A 201 25.07 12.36 -4.51
CA LEU A 201 23.86 13.01 -4.00
C LEU A 201 23.12 12.15 -2.97
N LEU A 202 23.03 10.84 -3.21
CA LEU A 202 22.43 9.93 -2.23
C LEU A 202 23.27 9.83 -0.95
N ARG A 203 24.58 9.81 -1.04
CA ARG A 203 25.47 9.84 0.13
C ARG A 203 25.26 11.12 0.93
N LEU A 204 25.30 12.27 0.30
CA LEU A 204 25.04 13.56 0.95
C LEU A 204 23.68 13.55 1.68
N ARG A 205 22.61 13.10 1.00
CA ARG A 205 21.27 13.01 1.62
C ARG A 205 21.17 11.98 2.73
N SER A 206 22.07 11.00 2.78
CA SER A 206 22.10 9.98 3.81
C SER A 206 22.78 10.44 5.10
N GLU A 207 23.54 11.54 5.07
CA GLU A 207 24.16 12.11 6.25
C GLU A 207 23.11 12.58 7.26
N ASP A 208 22.01 13.17 6.76
CA ASP A 208 20.90 13.65 7.59
C ASP A 208 19.78 12.60 7.76
N ASN A 209 19.92 11.39 7.20
CA ASN A 209 18.87 10.39 7.23
C ASN A 209 19.40 8.98 7.44
N ALA A 210 19.29 8.50 8.68
CA ALA A 210 19.79 7.19 9.09
C ALA A 210 19.12 6.01 8.33
N ASP A 211 17.84 6.12 7.97
CA ASP A 211 17.14 5.07 7.24
C ASP A 211 17.60 5.00 5.78
N LEU A 212 17.85 6.16 5.15
CA LEU A 212 18.44 6.18 3.81
C LEU A 212 19.86 5.61 3.84
N SER A 213 20.67 5.93 4.87
CA SER A 213 22.00 5.36 5.04
C SER A 213 22.00 3.84 5.17
N LYS A 214 21.01 3.27 5.88
CA LYS A 214 20.81 1.82 5.96
C LYS A 214 20.34 1.24 4.63
N TRP A 215 19.41 1.93 3.95
CA TRP A 215 18.82 1.49 2.70
C TRP A 215 19.84 1.33 1.57
N ILE A 216 20.69 2.35 1.34
CA ILE A 216 21.66 2.33 0.23
C ILE A 216 22.76 1.26 0.39
N LYS A 217 22.94 0.73 1.60
CA LYS A 217 23.88 -0.37 1.89
C LYS A 217 23.30 -1.76 1.59
N GLN A 218 21.99 -1.86 1.33
CA GLN A 218 21.34 -3.13 1.03
C GLN A 218 21.61 -3.55 -0.42
N LYS A 219 21.69 -4.86 -0.67
CA LYS A 219 21.80 -5.40 -2.05
C LYS A 219 20.61 -5.03 -2.94
N THR A 220 19.43 -4.83 -2.34
CA THR A 220 18.17 -4.47 -2.98
C THR A 220 17.84 -2.99 -2.85
N ALA A 221 18.87 -2.13 -2.87
CA ALA A 221 18.68 -0.69 -2.70
C ALA A 221 18.02 0.02 -3.90
N PHE A 222 17.82 -0.68 -5.01
CA PHE A 222 17.22 -0.15 -6.25
C PHE A 222 17.98 1.07 -6.83
N VAL A 223 19.30 1.05 -6.75
CA VAL A 223 20.19 2.13 -7.21
C VAL A 223 21.10 1.73 -8.37
N SER A 224 20.94 0.51 -8.93
CA SER A 224 21.70 0.04 -10.07
C SER A 224 21.45 0.87 -11.34
N HIS A 225 22.37 0.80 -12.31
CA HIS A 225 22.25 1.54 -13.57
C HIS A 225 20.98 1.18 -14.35
N ASP A 226 20.59 -0.08 -14.36
CA ASP A 226 19.38 -0.55 -15.06
C ASP A 226 18.13 0.01 -14.41
N VAL A 227 18.05 -0.03 -13.07
CA VAL A 227 16.95 0.55 -12.30
C VAL A 227 16.88 2.07 -12.46
N GLN A 228 18.03 2.77 -12.52
CA GLN A 228 18.05 4.20 -12.83
C GLN A 228 17.44 4.49 -14.20
N ASN A 229 17.76 3.68 -15.23
CA ASN A 229 17.17 3.83 -16.55
C ASN A 229 15.66 3.60 -16.54
N GLU A 230 15.21 2.56 -15.84
CA GLU A 230 13.78 2.26 -15.69
C GLU A 230 13.04 3.40 -15.02
N TYR A 231 13.56 3.96 -13.95
CA TYR A 231 12.97 5.13 -13.28
C TYR A 231 12.89 6.34 -14.20
N LEU A 232 13.93 6.61 -14.97
CA LEU A 232 13.95 7.70 -15.94
C LEU A 232 12.89 7.51 -17.02
N GLN A 233 12.74 6.29 -17.54
CA GLN A 233 11.70 5.96 -18.51
C GLN A 233 10.29 6.14 -17.92
N LEU A 234 10.06 5.65 -16.72
CA LEU A 234 8.76 5.80 -16.06
C LEU A 234 8.40 7.27 -15.83
N MET A 235 9.37 8.09 -15.39
CA MET A 235 9.18 9.54 -15.22
C MET A 235 8.93 10.23 -16.55
N ALA A 236 9.65 9.87 -17.62
CA ALA A 236 9.46 10.40 -18.97
C ALA A 236 8.08 10.05 -19.51
N HIS A 237 7.65 8.80 -19.41
CA HIS A 237 6.34 8.37 -19.85
C HIS A 237 5.21 9.06 -19.07
N HIS A 238 5.38 9.27 -17.77
CA HIS A 238 4.39 10.00 -16.98
C HIS A 238 4.28 11.46 -17.42
N ALA A 239 5.41 12.15 -17.57
CA ALA A 239 5.45 13.53 -18.04
C ALA A 239 4.82 13.68 -19.45
N LEU A 240 5.18 12.76 -20.37
CA LEU A 240 4.64 12.75 -21.72
C LEU A 240 3.13 12.53 -21.75
N ARG A 241 2.60 11.58 -20.97
CA ARG A 241 1.14 11.36 -20.88
C ARG A 241 0.40 12.58 -20.37
N THR A 242 0.95 13.28 -19.38
CA THR A 242 0.36 14.52 -18.86
C THR A 242 0.35 15.61 -19.94
N LEU A 243 1.47 15.81 -20.62
CA LEU A 243 1.61 16.78 -21.71
C LEU A 243 0.65 16.49 -22.86
N LEU A 244 0.59 15.24 -23.32
CA LEU A 244 -0.31 14.85 -24.41
C LEU A 244 -1.79 15.04 -24.05
N THR A 245 -2.15 14.97 -22.77
CA THR A 245 -3.50 15.28 -22.32
C THR A 245 -3.82 16.76 -22.54
N GLU A 246 -2.89 17.66 -22.25
CA GLU A 246 -3.07 19.10 -22.48
C GLU A 246 -3.07 19.45 -23.98
N ILE A 247 -2.15 18.87 -24.77
CA ILE A 247 -2.12 19.08 -26.23
C ILE A 247 -3.45 18.66 -26.89
N ARG A 248 -4.02 17.51 -26.47
CA ARG A 248 -5.31 17.04 -27.01
C ARG A 248 -6.47 17.96 -26.65
N LYS A 249 -6.44 18.62 -25.49
CA LYS A 249 -7.45 19.64 -25.12
C LYS A 249 -7.36 20.87 -26.03
N ALA A 250 -6.15 21.27 -26.42
CA ALA A 250 -5.91 22.43 -27.30
C ALA A 250 -6.45 22.22 -28.72
N GLN A 251 -6.77 21.02 -29.12
CA GLN A 251 -7.27 20.56 -30.42
C GLN A 251 -6.28 20.79 -31.57
N TYR A 252 -5.81 22.01 -31.82
CA TYR A 252 -4.90 22.33 -32.92
C TYR A 252 -3.47 22.41 -32.44
N TYR A 253 -2.55 21.94 -33.31
CA TYR A 253 -1.14 21.96 -33.03
C TYR A 253 -0.32 22.11 -34.32
N SER A 254 0.96 22.43 -34.18
CA SER A 254 1.96 22.42 -35.25
C SER A 254 3.11 21.53 -34.86
N ILE A 255 3.74 20.92 -35.85
CA ILE A 255 4.89 20.02 -35.68
C ILE A 255 6.16 20.83 -36.02
N ILE A 256 7.19 20.65 -35.18
CA ILE A 256 8.54 21.14 -35.42
C ILE A 256 9.45 19.91 -35.42
N CYS A 257 10.12 19.68 -36.53
CA CYS A 257 11.05 18.58 -36.68
C CYS A 257 12.42 19.09 -37.09
N ASP A 258 13.45 18.57 -36.44
CA ASP A 258 14.83 18.87 -36.75
C ASP A 258 15.67 17.59 -36.78
N GLU A 259 16.53 17.46 -37.80
CA GLU A 259 17.43 16.34 -37.95
C GLU A 259 18.75 16.63 -37.24
N VAL A 260 19.18 15.70 -36.41
CA VAL A 260 20.41 15.79 -35.62
C VAL A 260 21.24 14.54 -35.83
N THR A 261 22.52 14.70 -36.10
CA THR A 261 23.48 13.59 -36.13
C THR A 261 24.19 13.51 -34.79
N ASP A 262 24.11 12.36 -34.10
CA ASP A 262 24.78 12.16 -32.84
C ASP A 262 26.30 11.88 -33.01
N GLN A 263 27.00 11.82 -31.86
CA GLN A 263 28.44 11.54 -31.84
C GLN A 263 28.83 10.16 -32.45
N ALA A 264 27.85 9.23 -32.46
CA ALA A 264 28.01 7.91 -33.08
C ALA A 264 27.67 7.92 -34.60
N ARG A 265 27.48 9.11 -35.19
CA ARG A 265 27.06 9.34 -36.59
C ARG A 265 25.72 8.69 -36.95
N GLN A 266 24.82 8.59 -35.97
CA GLN A 266 23.47 8.13 -36.23
C GLN A 266 22.56 9.32 -36.50
N HIS A 267 21.77 9.24 -37.58
CA HIS A 267 20.77 10.25 -37.88
C HIS A 267 19.56 10.09 -36.96
N GLN A 268 19.16 11.18 -36.33
CA GLN A 268 18.04 11.22 -35.40
C GLN A 268 17.15 12.38 -35.80
N ILE A 269 15.83 12.23 -35.57
CA ILE A 269 14.87 13.30 -35.74
C ILE A 269 14.29 13.68 -34.38
N GLY A 270 14.43 14.96 -34.01
CA GLY A 270 13.78 15.54 -32.85
C GLY A 270 12.40 16.07 -33.25
N THR A 271 11.37 15.62 -32.57
CA THR A 271 9.99 16.07 -32.80
C THR A 271 9.50 16.86 -31.62
N SER A 272 9.08 18.11 -31.86
CA SER A 272 8.42 18.99 -30.91
C SER A 272 7.03 19.36 -31.41
N ILE A 273 6.11 19.61 -30.49
CA ILE A 273 4.76 20.07 -30.78
C ILE A 273 4.59 21.50 -30.24
N ARG A 274 4.15 22.40 -31.07
CA ARG A 274 3.74 23.74 -30.69
C ARG A 274 2.21 23.80 -30.63
N TRP A 275 1.67 24.27 -29.51
CA TRP A 275 0.24 24.35 -29.24
C TRP A 275 -0.10 25.55 -28.37
N VAL A 276 -1.39 25.88 -28.26
CA VAL A 276 -1.87 27.04 -27.50
C VAL A 276 -2.88 26.58 -26.47
N ASP A 277 -2.69 26.99 -25.22
CA ASP A 277 -3.60 26.63 -24.13
C ASP A 277 -4.87 27.52 -24.11
N GLU A 278 -5.79 27.21 -23.19
CA GLU A 278 -7.05 27.96 -23.02
C GLU A 278 -6.86 29.43 -22.65
N ASN A 279 -5.69 29.80 -22.14
CA ASN A 279 -5.33 31.19 -21.78
C ASN A 279 -4.53 31.89 -22.88
N PHE A 280 -4.50 31.33 -24.10
CA PHE A 280 -3.69 31.81 -25.23
C PHE A 280 -2.18 31.77 -24.99
N GLY A 281 -1.71 30.95 -24.00
CA GLY A 281 -0.30 30.69 -23.79
C GLY A 281 0.24 29.82 -24.89
N ILE A 282 1.33 30.24 -25.54
CA ILE A 282 2.01 29.45 -26.58
C ILE A 282 3.00 28.51 -25.89
N HIS A 283 2.88 27.22 -26.18
CA HIS A 283 3.75 26.17 -25.69
C HIS A 283 4.47 25.48 -26.83
N GLU A 284 5.70 25.07 -26.57
CA GLU A 284 6.51 24.28 -27.50
C GLU A 284 7.20 23.21 -26.67
N ASP A 285 6.77 21.96 -26.89
CA ASP A 285 7.18 20.85 -26.07
C ASP A 285 7.78 19.74 -26.91
N PHE A 286 8.92 19.27 -26.48
CA PHE A 286 9.62 18.14 -27.09
C PHE A 286 8.88 16.83 -26.78
N ILE A 287 8.60 16.04 -27.82
CA ILE A 287 7.83 14.79 -27.71
C ILE A 287 8.73 13.56 -27.82
N GLU A 288 9.61 13.54 -28.83
CA GLU A 288 10.40 12.36 -29.13
C GLU A 288 11.71 12.70 -29.82
N LEU A 289 12.70 11.83 -29.63
CA LEU A 289 13.89 11.71 -30.44
C LEU A 289 13.87 10.33 -31.09
N GLY A 290 13.59 10.27 -32.37
CA GLY A 290 13.50 9.04 -33.15
C GLY A 290 14.79 8.76 -33.92
N LEU A 291 15.20 7.51 -34.04
CA LEU A 291 16.35 7.08 -34.87
C LEU A 291 15.88 6.93 -36.32
N LEU A 292 16.54 7.63 -37.24
CA LEU A 292 16.30 7.49 -38.68
C LEU A 292 17.18 6.41 -39.29
N SER A 293 16.59 5.54 -40.09
CA SER A 293 17.33 4.56 -40.88
C SER A 293 17.96 5.17 -42.12
N ALA A 294 17.39 6.24 -42.65
CA ALA A 294 17.89 7.03 -43.77
C ALA A 294 17.36 8.47 -43.66
N GLY A 295 18.07 9.44 -44.21
CA GLY A 295 17.67 10.88 -44.25
C GLY A 295 16.79 11.25 -45.44
N ASP A 296 16.11 10.30 -46.09
CA ASP A 296 15.22 10.58 -47.21
C ASP A 296 13.82 11.03 -46.71
N ALA A 297 13.13 11.81 -47.54
CA ALA A 297 11.83 12.40 -47.21
C ALA A 297 10.74 11.35 -46.88
N GLU A 298 10.85 10.16 -47.47
CA GLU A 298 9.89 9.06 -47.20
C GLU A 298 10.08 8.52 -45.79
N THR A 299 11.32 8.25 -45.37
CA THR A 299 11.67 7.77 -44.05
C THR A 299 11.27 8.78 -42.96
N ILE A 300 11.58 10.06 -43.19
CA ILE A 300 11.19 11.13 -42.28
C ILE A 300 9.66 11.21 -42.15
N THR A 301 8.92 11.20 -43.26
CA THR A 301 7.46 11.23 -43.28
C THR A 301 6.85 10.03 -42.52
N LYS A 302 7.37 8.84 -42.71
CA LYS A 302 6.92 7.64 -41.99
C LYS A 302 7.14 7.78 -40.48
N MET A 303 8.30 8.28 -40.08
CA MET A 303 8.65 8.47 -38.68
C MET A 303 7.71 9.50 -38.00
N ILE A 304 7.45 10.63 -38.65
CA ILE A 304 6.52 11.66 -38.14
C ILE A 304 5.10 11.09 -37.98
N LYS A 305 4.60 10.39 -39.02
CA LYS A 305 3.27 9.74 -38.95
C LYS A 305 3.19 8.69 -37.86
N ASP A 306 4.22 7.87 -37.70
CA ASP A 306 4.30 6.89 -36.63
C ASP A 306 4.31 7.55 -35.24
N CYS A 307 5.11 8.62 -35.06
CA CYS A 307 5.14 9.39 -33.83
C CYS A 307 3.74 9.94 -33.49
N LEU A 308 3.06 10.61 -34.40
CA LEU A 308 1.73 11.15 -34.21
C LEU A 308 0.71 10.03 -33.85
N CYS A 309 0.78 8.89 -34.54
CA CYS A 309 -0.08 7.75 -34.29
C CYS A 309 0.13 7.22 -32.87
N ARG A 310 1.37 6.95 -32.45
CA ARG A 310 1.70 6.49 -31.09
C ARG A 310 1.28 7.48 -30.01
N MET A 311 1.36 8.78 -30.30
CA MET A 311 0.93 9.84 -29.38
C MET A 311 -0.56 10.13 -29.43
N SER A 312 -1.32 9.45 -30.31
CA SER A 312 -2.76 9.68 -30.54
C SER A 312 -3.06 11.14 -30.84
N LEU A 313 -2.29 11.74 -31.72
CA LEU A 313 -2.44 13.11 -32.26
C LEU A 313 -2.92 13.01 -33.71
N PRO A 314 -4.21 13.28 -34.00
CA PRO A 314 -4.76 13.18 -35.34
C PRO A 314 -4.09 14.21 -36.29
N ILE A 315 -3.60 13.75 -37.45
CA ILE A 315 -2.89 14.61 -38.39
C ILE A 315 -3.79 15.72 -38.94
N GLU A 316 -5.10 15.51 -38.98
CA GLU A 316 -6.12 16.46 -39.43
C GLU A 316 -6.18 17.70 -38.54
N LEU A 317 -5.71 17.62 -37.32
CA LEU A 317 -5.64 18.72 -36.36
C LEU A 317 -4.29 19.47 -36.43
N CYS A 318 -3.33 18.96 -37.19
CA CYS A 318 -2.07 19.66 -37.46
C CYS A 318 -2.30 20.85 -38.40
N ARG A 319 -1.87 22.05 -37.99
CA ARG A 319 -2.07 23.31 -38.73
C ARG A 319 -0.78 23.85 -39.33
N GLY A 320 0.34 23.30 -39.01
CA GLY A 320 1.62 23.75 -39.53
C GLY A 320 2.73 22.75 -39.31
N GLN A 321 3.76 22.88 -40.13
CA GLN A 321 5.00 22.13 -40.01
C GLN A 321 6.17 23.12 -40.20
N CYS A 322 7.20 22.96 -39.39
CA CYS A 322 8.43 23.73 -39.46
C CYS A 322 9.63 22.83 -39.37
#